data_da6f2a50feb181a3c27c4e397b875d80
#
_entry.id   da6f2a50feb181a3c27c4e397b875d80
#
_cell.length_a   1.000
_cell.length_b   1.000
_cell.length_c   1.000
_cell.angle_alpha   90.00
_cell.angle_beta   90.00
_cell.angle_gamma   90.00
#
_symmetry.space_group_name_H-M   'P 1'
#
loop_
_entity.id
_entity.type
_entity.pdbx_description
1 polymer ?
#
loop_
_entity_poly.entity_id
_entity_poly.type
_entity_poly.pdbx_seq_one_letter_code
_entity_poly.pdbx_strand_id
1 'polypeptide(L)'
;MAEALAAEIKRLAGEETIVSDLTYDLRSGDPDFIDKLVALTFGNMAYDAILEGKTGLMSALVEGRYDLVPIPDAKLGPRKLDVATTYNTERYRPIYANKLGLPIFLNRAS
;
A
#
# COMPACT_ATOMS: atom_id res chain seq x y z
N MET A 1 5.26 -15.95 11.38
CA MET A 1 4.35 -16.02 12.56
C MET A 1 3.20 -16.99 12.33
N ALA A 2 2.49 -16.95 11.20
CA ALA A 2 1.39 -17.88 10.89
C ALA A 2 1.84 -19.36 10.84
N GLU A 3 2.99 -19.65 10.24
CA GLU A 3 3.57 -21.00 10.21
C GLU A 3 3.89 -21.55 11.61
N ALA A 4 4.41 -20.70 12.50
CA ALA A 4 4.67 -21.09 13.88
C ALA A 4 3.37 -21.41 14.66
N LEU A 5 2.31 -20.63 14.40
CA LEU A 5 0.97 -20.88 14.96
C LEU A 5 0.39 -22.18 14.41
N ALA A 6 0.51 -22.44 13.11
CA ALA A 6 0.06 -23.68 12.49
C ALA A 6 0.76 -24.91 13.08
N ALA A 7 2.07 -24.84 13.27
CA ALA A 7 2.84 -25.89 13.91
C ALA A 7 2.39 -26.16 15.36
N GLU A 8 2.10 -25.10 16.11
CA GLU A 8 1.64 -25.24 17.50
C GLU A 8 0.21 -25.81 17.58
N ILE A 9 -0.69 -25.44 16.68
CA ILE A 9 -2.03 -26.03 16.58
C ILE A 9 -1.92 -27.52 16.27
N LYS A 10 -1.07 -27.91 15.32
CA LYS A 10 -0.83 -29.31 15.00
C LYS A 10 -0.29 -30.10 16.23
N ARG A 11 0.63 -29.48 16.97
CA ARG A 11 1.22 -30.10 18.18
C ARG A 11 0.20 -30.30 19.29
N LEU A 12 -0.70 -29.32 19.52
CA LEU A 12 -1.65 -29.34 20.66
C LEU A 12 -2.94 -30.08 20.34
N ALA A 13 -3.47 -29.93 19.14
CA ALA A 13 -4.77 -30.45 18.76
C ALA A 13 -4.70 -31.63 17.77
N GLY A 14 -3.54 -31.90 17.19
CA GLY A 14 -3.39 -32.92 16.13
C GLY A 14 -4.00 -32.53 14.78
N GLU A 15 -4.52 -31.30 14.66
CA GLU A 15 -5.19 -30.82 13.46
C GLU A 15 -4.20 -30.22 12.47
N GLU A 16 -4.41 -30.50 11.19
CA GLU A 16 -3.64 -29.87 10.12
C GLU A 16 -4.27 -28.55 9.72
N THR A 17 -3.42 -27.52 9.59
CA THR A 17 -3.82 -26.18 9.18
C THR A 17 -3.09 -25.79 7.92
N ILE A 18 -3.77 -25.06 7.04
CA ILE A 18 -3.17 -24.48 5.84
C ILE A 18 -2.84 -23.01 6.15
N VAL A 19 -1.57 -22.66 5.98
CA VAL A 19 -1.12 -21.27 6.02
C VAL A 19 -1.24 -20.68 4.62
N SER A 20 -2.00 -19.61 4.47
CA SER A 20 -2.12 -18.85 3.24
C SER A 20 -1.56 -17.45 3.41
N ASP A 21 -0.79 -17.01 2.43
CA ASP A 21 -0.30 -15.64 2.36
C ASP A 21 -1.24 -14.83 1.47
N LEU A 22 -1.97 -13.90 2.07
CA LEU A 22 -3.01 -13.13 1.40
C LEU A 22 -2.50 -12.07 0.42
N THR A 23 -1.20 -12.01 0.15
CA THR A 23 -0.62 -10.96 -0.70
C THR A 23 -1.25 -10.89 -2.10
N TYR A 24 -1.43 -12.03 -2.75
CA TYR A 24 -2.06 -12.08 -4.08
C TYR A 24 -3.57 -11.91 -4.00
N ASP A 25 -4.20 -12.48 -3.00
CA ASP A 25 -5.65 -12.36 -2.80
C ASP A 25 -6.07 -10.90 -2.58
N LEU A 26 -5.25 -10.13 -1.85
CA LEU A 26 -5.48 -8.71 -1.64
C LEU A 26 -5.22 -7.82 -2.87
N ARG A 27 -4.57 -8.37 -3.90
CA ARG A 27 -4.25 -7.67 -5.14
C ARG A 27 -5.02 -8.21 -6.35
N SER A 28 -5.88 -9.19 -6.14
CA SER A 28 -6.72 -9.78 -7.19
C SER A 28 -8.12 -9.15 -7.17
N GLY A 29 -8.80 -9.26 -8.28
CA GLY A 29 -10.12 -8.72 -8.48
C GLY A 29 -10.15 -7.55 -9.46
N ASP A 30 -11.35 -7.16 -9.85
CA ASP A 30 -11.54 -6.02 -10.75
C ASP A 30 -11.22 -4.71 -10.04
N PRO A 31 -10.45 -3.80 -10.67
CA PRO A 31 -10.13 -2.51 -10.10
C PRO A 31 -11.40 -1.66 -9.96
N ASP A 32 -11.53 -0.96 -8.85
CA ASP A 32 -12.59 0.00 -8.63
C ASP A 32 -12.32 1.35 -9.34
N PHE A 33 -13.20 2.31 -9.14
CA PHE A 33 -13.05 3.64 -9.74
C PHE A 33 -11.76 4.34 -9.31
N ILE A 34 -11.39 4.21 -8.03
CA ILE A 34 -10.19 4.87 -7.48
C ILE A 34 -8.92 4.22 -8.04
N ASP A 35 -8.87 2.91 -8.11
CA ASP A 35 -7.75 2.18 -8.72
C ASP A 35 -7.52 2.63 -10.17
N LYS A 36 -8.61 2.73 -10.94
CA LYS A 36 -8.55 3.17 -12.35
C LYS A 36 -8.08 4.63 -12.46
N LEU A 37 -8.60 5.52 -11.60
CA LEU A 37 -8.23 6.93 -11.59
C LEU A 37 -6.73 7.12 -11.26
N VAL A 38 -6.25 6.46 -10.22
CA VAL A 38 -4.84 6.53 -9.81
C VAL A 38 -3.93 5.95 -10.88
N ALA A 39 -4.28 4.79 -11.44
CA ALA A 39 -3.48 4.15 -12.48
C ALA A 39 -3.40 5.02 -13.75
N LEU A 40 -4.51 5.59 -14.19
CA LEU A 40 -4.54 6.48 -15.35
C LEU A 40 -3.71 7.75 -15.12
N THR A 41 -3.82 8.34 -13.95
CA THR A 41 -3.05 9.54 -13.58
C THR A 41 -1.56 9.22 -13.55
N PHE A 42 -1.15 8.11 -12.95
CA PHE A 42 0.25 7.68 -12.95
C PHE A 42 0.78 7.41 -14.36
N GLY A 43 -0.05 6.80 -15.23
CA GLY A 43 0.31 6.57 -16.62
C GLY A 43 0.56 7.86 -17.39
N ASN A 44 -0.32 8.85 -17.25
CA ASN A 44 -0.15 10.17 -17.88
C ASN A 44 1.10 10.88 -17.36
N MET A 45 1.32 10.90 -16.05
CA MET A 45 2.53 11.51 -15.46
C MET A 45 3.81 10.85 -15.96
N ALA A 46 3.83 9.52 -16.06
CA ALA A 46 4.97 8.80 -16.60
C ALA A 46 5.21 9.12 -18.08
N TYR A 47 4.14 9.21 -18.87
CA TYR A 47 4.22 9.60 -20.27
C TYR A 47 4.79 11.01 -20.46
N ASP A 48 4.28 11.99 -19.71
CA ASP A 48 4.76 13.36 -19.74
C ASP A 48 6.24 13.46 -19.32
N ALA A 49 6.63 12.71 -18.28
CA ALA A 49 8.01 12.64 -17.84
C ALA A 49 8.96 12.09 -18.92
N ILE A 50 8.50 11.09 -19.69
CA ILE A 50 9.26 10.54 -20.82
C ILE A 50 9.42 11.59 -21.92
N LEU A 51 8.34 12.31 -22.27
CA LEU A 51 8.40 13.38 -23.28
C LEU A 51 9.35 14.52 -22.89
N GLU A 52 9.41 14.82 -21.59
CA GLU A 52 10.32 15.82 -21.03
C GLU A 52 11.75 15.31 -20.82
N GLY A 53 12.04 14.05 -21.15
CA GLY A 53 13.37 13.43 -20.99
C GLY A 53 13.76 13.20 -19.52
N LYS A 54 12.81 13.21 -18.59
CA LYS A 54 13.06 12.93 -17.17
C LYS A 54 13.28 11.44 -16.95
N THR A 55 14.32 11.08 -16.21
CA THR A 55 14.68 9.68 -15.91
C THR A 55 14.94 9.49 -14.42
N GLY A 56 14.91 8.24 -13.95
CA GLY A 56 15.18 7.93 -12.56
C GLY A 56 14.07 8.34 -11.60
N LEU A 57 12.86 8.59 -12.10
CA LEU A 57 11.69 9.01 -11.34
C LEU A 57 10.60 7.93 -11.37
N MET A 58 9.75 7.95 -10.37
CA MET A 58 8.51 7.18 -10.35
C MET A 58 7.32 8.08 -10.01
N SER A 59 6.16 7.77 -10.56
CA SER A 59 4.89 8.39 -10.16
C SER A 59 4.52 7.96 -8.76
N ALA A 60 4.17 8.89 -7.91
CA ALA A 60 3.85 8.63 -6.51
C ALA A 60 2.71 9.54 -6.02
N LEU A 61 2.10 9.13 -4.92
CA LEU A 61 1.23 9.96 -4.09
C LEU A 61 2.00 10.36 -2.83
N VAL A 62 2.30 11.64 -2.70
CA VAL A 62 3.01 12.20 -1.55
C VAL A 62 2.08 13.21 -0.87
N GLU A 63 1.74 12.96 0.37
CA GLU A 63 0.84 13.83 1.15
C GLU A 63 -0.46 14.22 0.43
N GLY A 64 -1.04 13.25 -0.29
CA GLY A 64 -2.27 13.43 -1.05
C GLY A 64 -2.13 14.14 -2.39
N ARG A 65 -0.92 14.38 -2.86
CA ARG A 65 -0.62 14.96 -4.19
C ARG A 65 0.05 13.95 -5.09
N TYR A 66 -0.29 14.01 -6.35
CA TYR A 66 0.45 13.30 -7.39
C TYR A 66 1.78 14.01 -7.66
N ASP A 67 2.86 13.27 -7.57
CA ASP A 67 4.21 13.81 -7.77
C ASP A 67 5.14 12.81 -8.45
N LEU A 68 6.23 13.31 -9.04
CA LEU A 68 7.33 12.51 -9.55
C LEU A 68 8.46 12.53 -8.53
N VAL A 69 8.75 11.38 -7.94
CA VAL A 69 9.79 11.25 -6.92
C VAL A 69 10.95 10.39 -7.41
N PRO A 70 12.16 10.58 -6.90
CA PRO A 70 13.28 9.71 -7.23
C PRO A 70 12.98 8.25 -6.88
N ILE A 71 13.42 7.32 -7.73
CA ILE A 71 13.33 5.89 -7.42
C ILE A 71 14.14 5.62 -6.15
N PRO A 72 13.53 4.97 -5.12
CA PRO A 72 14.23 4.69 -3.87
C PRO A 72 15.45 3.78 -4.08
N ASP A 73 16.50 3.98 -3.30
CA ASP A 73 17.65 3.07 -3.32
C ASP A 73 17.21 1.70 -2.77
N ALA A 74 17.32 0.67 -3.61
CA ALA A 74 16.99 -0.71 -3.25
C ALA A 74 17.82 -1.23 -2.04
N LYS A 75 18.99 -0.67 -1.78
CA LYS A 75 19.84 -1.03 -0.63
C LYS A 75 19.22 -0.63 0.71
N LEU A 76 18.29 0.31 0.73
CA LEU A 76 17.57 0.73 1.95
C LEU A 76 16.53 -0.31 2.39
N GLY A 77 16.29 -1.34 1.58
CA GLY A 77 15.29 -2.37 1.84
C GLY A 77 13.85 -1.88 1.68
N PRO A 78 12.87 -2.71 2.00
CA PRO A 78 11.46 -2.36 1.86
C PRO A 78 11.06 -1.28 2.86
N ARG A 79 10.19 -0.35 2.42
CA ARG A 79 9.60 0.65 3.29
C ARG A 79 8.74 -0.04 4.36
N LYS A 80 9.03 0.23 5.62
CA LYS A 80 8.22 -0.26 6.74
C LYS A 80 7.05 0.68 6.98
N LEU A 81 5.87 0.10 7.16
CA LEU A 81 4.69 0.85 7.58
C LEU A 81 4.80 1.11 9.09
N ASP A 82 4.64 2.35 9.51
CA ASP A 82 4.44 2.68 10.92
C ASP A 82 2.97 2.44 11.29
N VAL A 83 2.72 1.26 11.86
CA VAL A 83 1.37 0.83 12.24
C VAL A 83 0.77 1.78 13.29
N ALA A 84 1.57 2.28 14.22
CA ALA A 84 1.08 3.13 15.32
C ALA A 84 0.50 4.46 14.81
N THR A 85 1.08 5.02 13.74
CA THR A 85 0.63 6.29 13.17
C THR A 85 -0.42 6.13 12.07
N THR A 86 -0.49 4.96 11.45
CA THR A 86 -1.34 4.75 10.26
C THR A 86 -2.57 3.88 10.50
N TYR A 87 -2.61 3.11 11.59
CA TYR A 87 -3.67 2.15 11.86
C TYR A 87 -4.13 2.17 13.31
N ASN A 88 -5.45 2.30 13.52
CA ASN A 88 -6.07 2.19 14.83
C ASN A 88 -6.36 0.72 15.14
N THR A 89 -5.55 0.12 16.01
CA THR A 89 -5.65 -1.31 16.39
C THR A 89 -6.85 -1.64 17.26
N GLU A 90 -7.44 -0.64 17.97
CA GLU A 90 -8.63 -0.85 18.79
C GLU A 90 -9.91 -0.89 17.96
N ARG A 91 -9.93 -0.13 16.86
CA ARG A 91 -11.08 -0.01 15.97
C ARG A 91 -10.92 -0.77 14.66
N TYR A 92 -9.79 -1.43 14.46
CA TYR A 92 -9.45 -2.21 13.26
C TYR A 92 -9.64 -1.43 11.94
N ARG A 93 -9.19 -0.18 11.91
CA ARG A 93 -9.32 0.70 10.73
C ARG A 93 -8.12 1.64 10.56
N PRO A 94 -7.88 2.13 9.33
CA PRO A 94 -6.85 3.14 9.08
C PRO A 94 -7.10 4.41 9.89
N ILE A 95 -6.02 5.09 10.26
CA ILE A 95 -6.05 6.46 10.78
C ILE A 95 -6.03 7.40 9.57
N TYR A 96 -6.97 8.31 9.54
CA TYR A 96 -7.06 9.33 8.49
C TYR A 96 -6.47 10.65 8.96
N ALA A 97 -5.76 11.34 8.07
CA ALA A 97 -5.10 12.60 8.39
C ALA A 97 -6.08 13.75 8.68
N ASN A 98 -7.34 13.62 8.30
CA ASN A 98 -8.36 14.65 8.54
C ASN A 98 -9.52 14.17 9.43
N LYS A 99 -10.27 15.12 9.97
CA LYS A 99 -11.42 14.85 10.84
C LYS A 99 -12.61 14.21 10.11
N LEU A 100 -12.63 14.23 8.78
CA LEU A 100 -13.69 13.62 7.96
C LEU A 100 -13.49 12.13 7.75
N GLY A 101 -12.35 11.57 8.14
CA GLY A 101 -12.04 10.15 8.00
C GLY A 101 -11.84 9.70 6.56
N LEU A 102 -11.52 10.60 5.65
CA LEU A 102 -11.20 10.28 4.27
C LEU A 102 -9.79 9.71 4.13
N PRO A 103 -9.57 8.77 3.21
CA PRO A 103 -8.23 8.30 2.88
C PRO A 103 -7.28 9.45 2.55
N ILE A 104 -5.98 9.27 2.85
CA ILE A 104 -4.99 10.35 2.74
C ILE A 104 -4.89 10.94 1.34
N PHE A 105 -5.11 10.11 0.29
CA PHE A 105 -5.07 10.56 -1.11
C PHE A 105 -6.29 11.38 -1.55
N LEU A 106 -7.37 11.39 -0.75
CA LEU A 106 -8.55 12.24 -0.96
C LEU A 106 -8.49 13.54 -0.17
N ASN A 107 -7.48 13.68 0.70
CA ASN A 107 -7.27 14.92 1.44
C ASN A 107 -6.73 15.99 0.51
N ARG A 108 -7.34 17.17 0.54
CA ARG A 108 -6.71 18.35 -0.05
C ARG A 108 -5.46 18.66 0.77
N ALA A 109 -4.33 18.77 0.10
CA ALA A 109 -3.17 19.36 0.71
C ALA A 109 -3.53 20.82 1.06
N SER A 110 -3.44 21.14 2.32
CA SER A 110 -3.52 22.50 2.84
C SER A 110 -2.26 23.28 2.50
#